data_738b6b1535b3852aa2aca8f4b1d00387
#
_entry.id   738b6b1535b3852aa2aca8f4b1d00387
#
_cell.length_a   1.000
_cell.length_b   1.000
_cell.length_c   1.000
_cell.angle_alpha   90.00
_cell.angle_beta   90.00
_cell.angle_gamma   90.00
#
_symmetry.space_group_name_H-M   'P 1'
#
loop_
_entity.id
_entity.type
_entity.pdbx_description
1 polymer ?
#
loop_
_entity_poly.entity_id
_entity_poly.type
_entity_poly.pdbx_seq_one_letter_code
_entity_poly.pdbx_strand_id
1 'polypeptide(L)'
;PKLALFEERVKEFNVPTLNERSNSPVDYCKLYRERYMPQKEKSLALGAKVTYLIPPTGKYAALGKNALVDGLFGGATFVDSWIGWEGTDGAFVIDLGEAKEIHSVETDFLHQIGAWILFPLKVVYSYAEDGEHYTHWRTIDLPEERTGEVKFRGVKAESAEPIKTRYVKVEVTGTKECPTWHYGVGHPSWFFIDEVIIK
;
A
#
# COMPACT_ATOMS: atom_id res chain seq x y z
N PRO A 1 5.96 15.99 22.62
CA PRO A 1 7.03 16.20 23.61
C PRO A 1 8.29 15.39 23.30
N LYS A 2 8.20 14.05 23.07
CA LYS A 2 9.38 13.18 22.86
C LYS A 2 10.13 13.48 21.55
N LEU A 3 9.43 13.83 20.47
CA LEU A 3 10.10 14.14 19.21
C LEU A 3 10.90 15.44 19.29
N ALA A 4 10.37 16.49 19.93
CA ALA A 4 11.10 17.75 20.12
C ALA A 4 12.39 17.53 20.93
N LEU A 5 12.31 16.74 22.02
CA LEU A 5 13.49 16.37 22.78
C LEU A 5 14.50 15.56 21.93
N PHE A 6 14.02 14.67 21.08
CA PHE A 6 14.88 13.91 20.18
C PHE A 6 15.57 14.82 19.15
N GLU A 7 14.86 15.80 18.57
CA GLU A 7 15.43 16.81 17.66
C GLU A 7 16.54 17.61 18.35
N GLU A 8 16.31 18.01 19.59
CA GLU A 8 17.26 18.74 20.40
C GLU A 8 18.54 17.92 20.63
N ARG A 9 18.39 16.64 21.01
CA ARG A 9 19.51 15.73 21.21
C ARG A 9 20.28 15.41 19.93
N VAL A 10 19.61 15.20 18.80
CA VAL A 10 20.28 15.01 17.50
C VAL A 10 21.14 16.21 17.14
N LYS A 11 20.69 17.43 17.39
CA LYS A 11 21.49 18.65 17.20
C LYS A 11 22.65 18.78 18.20
N GLU A 12 22.38 18.55 19.48
CA GLU A 12 23.37 18.62 20.55
C GLU A 12 24.55 17.68 20.31
N PHE A 13 24.27 16.45 19.90
CA PHE A 13 25.30 15.42 19.65
C PHE A 13 25.84 15.42 18.22
N ASN A 14 25.38 16.36 17.37
CA ASN A 14 25.78 16.46 15.97
C ASN A 14 25.70 15.10 15.25
N VAL A 15 24.57 14.39 15.43
CA VAL A 15 24.37 13.07 14.84
C VAL A 15 24.38 13.19 13.32
N PRO A 16 25.22 12.41 12.62
CA PRO A 16 25.34 12.50 11.16
C PRO A 16 24.05 12.05 10.47
N THR A 17 23.92 12.43 9.21
CA THR A 17 22.85 11.97 8.33
C THR A 17 22.93 10.45 8.13
N LEU A 18 21.76 9.80 8.00
CA LEU A 18 21.65 8.33 7.94
C LEU A 18 21.85 7.75 6.55
N ASN A 19 21.88 8.58 5.52
CA ASN A 19 22.06 8.13 4.13
C ASN A 19 22.72 9.20 3.26
N GLU A 20 23.07 8.83 2.02
CA GLU A 20 23.69 9.70 1.02
C GLU A 20 22.80 10.88 0.59
N ARG A 21 21.50 10.83 0.88
CA ARG A 21 20.52 11.90 0.61
C ARG A 21 20.42 12.92 1.75
N SER A 22 21.29 12.83 2.73
CA SER A 22 21.37 13.74 3.88
C SER A 22 20.12 13.76 4.77
N ASN A 23 19.31 12.68 4.79
CA ASN A 23 18.21 12.57 5.74
C ASN A 23 18.75 12.40 7.17
N SER A 24 18.24 13.21 8.07
CA SER A 24 18.56 13.10 9.50
C SER A 24 17.72 12.01 10.17
N PRO A 25 18.15 11.51 11.34
CA PRO A 25 17.30 10.63 12.15
C PRO A 25 15.91 11.22 12.46
N VAL A 26 15.86 12.56 12.56
CA VAL A 26 14.60 13.31 12.82
C VAL A 26 13.65 13.22 11.63
N ASP A 27 14.17 13.32 10.39
CA ASP A 27 13.36 13.23 9.17
C ASP A 27 12.71 11.85 9.07
N TYR A 28 13.46 10.79 9.40
CA TYR A 28 12.90 9.44 9.49
C TYR A 28 11.86 9.29 10.57
N CYS A 29 12.06 9.89 11.75
CA CYS A 29 11.04 9.88 12.80
C CYS A 29 9.78 10.66 12.41
N LYS A 30 9.90 11.77 11.68
CA LYS A 30 8.76 12.53 11.15
C LYS A 30 8.00 11.71 10.13
N LEU A 31 8.70 11.17 9.13
CA LEU A 31 8.13 10.30 8.11
C LEU A 31 7.43 9.09 8.74
N TYR A 32 8.08 8.42 9.70
CA TYR A 32 7.50 7.32 10.44
C TYR A 32 6.22 7.73 11.15
N ARG A 33 6.20 8.87 11.83
CA ARG A 33 5.00 9.35 12.55
C ARG A 33 3.86 9.71 11.61
N GLU A 34 4.17 10.32 10.49
CA GLU A 34 3.15 10.66 9.46
C GLU A 34 2.54 9.39 8.87
N ARG A 35 3.37 8.37 8.67
CA ARG A 35 2.99 7.13 8.01
C ARG A 35 2.43 6.06 8.95
N TYR A 36 3.03 5.87 10.13
CA TYR A 36 2.72 4.76 11.05
C TYR A 36 1.98 5.19 12.31
N MET A 37 1.61 6.47 12.47
CA MET A 37 0.75 6.83 13.59
C MET A 37 -0.55 6.04 13.45
N PRO A 38 -0.94 5.31 14.50
CA PRO A 38 -2.15 4.50 14.45
C PRO A 38 -3.30 5.37 13.98
N GLN A 39 -3.98 4.95 12.92
CA GLN A 39 -5.18 5.63 12.48
C GLN A 39 -6.15 5.66 13.65
N LYS A 40 -6.71 6.83 13.94
CA LYS A 40 -7.71 6.99 15.01
C LYS A 40 -8.94 6.12 14.77
N GLU A 41 -9.14 5.71 13.53
CA GLU A 41 -10.24 4.83 13.09
C GLU A 41 -9.69 3.46 12.74
N LYS A 42 -10.19 2.46 13.44
CA LYS A 42 -9.80 1.06 13.20
C LYS A 42 -10.36 0.60 11.86
N SER A 43 -9.50 0.06 10.99
CA SER A 43 -9.91 -0.68 9.81
C SER A 43 -10.71 -1.93 10.21
N LEU A 44 -11.85 -2.18 9.53
CA LEU A 44 -12.61 -3.41 9.68
C LEU A 44 -11.85 -4.64 9.13
N ALA A 45 -10.83 -4.40 8.32
CA ALA A 45 -9.95 -5.43 7.76
C ALA A 45 -8.82 -5.85 8.70
N LEU A 46 -8.59 -5.13 9.83
CA LEU A 46 -7.47 -5.42 10.72
C LEU A 46 -7.49 -6.87 11.20
N GLY A 47 -6.44 -7.63 10.88
CA GLY A 47 -6.30 -9.05 11.21
C GLY A 47 -7.21 -9.99 10.41
N ALA A 48 -7.90 -9.49 9.37
CA ALA A 48 -8.74 -10.30 8.50
C ALA A 48 -7.92 -11.34 7.72
N LYS A 49 -8.59 -12.39 7.23
CA LYS A 49 -7.95 -13.39 6.39
C LYS A 49 -7.81 -12.87 4.96
N VAL A 50 -6.59 -12.89 4.44
CA VAL A 50 -6.30 -12.57 3.03
C VAL A 50 -6.07 -13.85 2.23
N THR A 51 -6.73 -13.96 1.09
CA THR A 51 -6.54 -15.04 0.11
C THR A 51 -6.06 -14.43 -1.20
N TYR A 52 -4.84 -14.75 -1.61
CA TYR A 52 -4.29 -14.29 -2.88
C TYR A 52 -4.83 -15.13 -4.04
N LEU A 53 -5.44 -14.49 -5.03
CA LEU A 53 -5.85 -15.08 -6.31
C LEU A 53 -4.69 -14.99 -7.32
N ILE A 54 -3.99 -13.87 -7.32
CA ILE A 54 -2.69 -13.69 -7.99
C ILE A 54 -1.70 -13.30 -6.90
N PRO A 55 -0.81 -14.23 -6.49
CA PRO A 55 0.05 -14.01 -5.35
C PRO A 55 1.15 -12.98 -5.63
N PRO A 56 1.65 -12.30 -4.59
CA PRO A 56 2.82 -11.43 -4.71
C PRO A 56 4.06 -12.22 -5.09
N THR A 57 5.05 -11.54 -5.64
CA THR A 57 6.31 -12.15 -6.07
C THR A 57 7.17 -12.52 -4.86
N GLY A 58 7.67 -13.75 -4.83
CA GLY A 58 8.28 -14.42 -3.68
C GLY A 58 9.30 -13.61 -2.87
N LYS A 59 10.07 -12.73 -3.53
CA LYS A 59 11.07 -11.86 -2.87
C LYS A 59 10.44 -10.85 -1.90
N TYR A 60 9.22 -10.37 -2.20
CA TYR A 60 8.49 -9.38 -1.40
C TYR A 60 7.08 -9.88 -1.03
N ALA A 61 6.92 -11.20 -0.95
CA ALA A 61 5.67 -11.85 -0.57
C ALA A 61 5.48 -11.98 0.94
N ALA A 62 6.51 -11.73 1.73
CA ALA A 62 6.61 -12.42 3.00
C ALA A 62 7.01 -11.58 4.21
N LEU A 63 6.45 -10.42 4.39
CA LEU A 63 6.49 -9.82 5.74
C LEU A 63 5.41 -10.39 6.68
N GLY A 64 4.73 -11.45 6.27
CA GLY A 64 3.71 -12.15 7.04
C GLY A 64 2.44 -12.42 6.23
N LYS A 65 1.66 -13.41 6.67
CA LYS A 65 0.45 -13.86 5.96
C LYS A 65 -0.64 -12.80 5.84
N ASN A 66 -0.58 -11.72 6.61
CA ASN A 66 -1.62 -10.69 6.72
C ASN A 66 -1.06 -9.27 6.57
N ALA A 67 0.09 -9.08 5.93
CA ALA A 67 0.71 -7.77 5.82
C ALA A 67 -0.15 -6.70 5.12
N LEU A 68 -1.18 -7.09 4.36
CA LEU A 68 -2.17 -6.15 3.79
C LEU A 68 -3.23 -5.67 4.79
N VAL A 69 -3.28 -6.24 5.99
CA VAL A 69 -4.33 -6.00 7.00
C VAL A 69 -3.79 -6.05 8.43
N ASP A 70 -2.51 -5.75 8.62
CA ASP A 70 -1.86 -5.78 9.94
C ASP A 70 -1.84 -4.41 10.64
N GLY A 71 -2.29 -3.36 9.95
CA GLY A 71 -2.34 -1.99 10.47
C GLY A 71 -1.00 -1.26 10.39
N LEU A 72 -0.02 -1.80 9.67
CA LEU A 72 1.31 -1.21 9.51
C LEU A 72 1.50 -0.66 8.10
N PHE A 73 1.70 0.64 8.00
CA PHE A 73 2.02 1.29 6.73
C PHE A 73 3.48 1.13 6.37
N GLY A 74 3.75 0.90 5.10
CA GLY A 74 5.09 0.86 4.54
C GLY A 74 5.79 2.23 4.58
N GLY A 75 7.10 2.24 4.82
CA GLY A 75 7.94 3.44 4.80
C GLY A 75 8.34 3.88 3.40
N ALA A 76 9.25 4.86 3.34
CA ALA A 76 9.83 5.32 2.08
C ALA A 76 10.79 4.30 1.43
N THR A 77 11.05 3.18 2.09
CA THR A 77 11.83 2.07 1.56
C THR A 77 10.90 0.91 1.26
N PHE A 78 11.04 0.32 0.09
CA PHE A 78 10.20 -0.80 -0.36
C PHE A 78 10.43 -2.11 0.39
N VAL A 79 11.32 -2.12 1.38
CA VAL A 79 11.61 -3.30 2.22
C VAL A 79 10.79 -3.33 3.51
N ASP A 80 10.13 -2.22 3.86
CA ASP A 80 9.40 -2.08 5.12
C ASP A 80 7.89 -2.19 4.89
N SER A 81 7.26 -3.27 5.35
CA SER A 81 5.80 -3.50 5.32
C SER A 81 5.15 -3.46 3.92
N TRP A 82 5.92 -3.56 2.85
CA TRP A 82 5.43 -3.55 1.48
C TRP A 82 5.38 -4.96 0.89
N ILE A 83 4.29 -5.26 0.17
CA ILE A 83 4.13 -6.47 -0.63
C ILE A 83 4.20 -6.09 -2.10
N GLY A 84 5.00 -6.81 -2.90
CA GLY A 84 5.30 -6.48 -4.28
C GLY A 84 4.90 -7.53 -5.30
N TRP A 85 4.43 -7.08 -6.44
CA TRP A 85 4.17 -7.87 -7.66
C TRP A 85 5.08 -7.40 -8.78
N GLU A 86 5.81 -8.33 -9.41
CA GLU A 86 6.75 -8.05 -10.50
C GLU A 86 6.22 -8.55 -11.83
N GLY A 87 6.12 -7.66 -12.81
CA GLY A 87 5.78 -8.02 -14.18
C GLY A 87 4.39 -8.63 -14.37
N THR A 88 3.49 -8.49 -13.39
CA THR A 88 2.19 -9.15 -13.38
C THR A 88 1.09 -8.27 -12.80
N ASP A 89 -0.14 -8.74 -12.86
CA ASP A 89 -1.27 -8.20 -12.13
C ASP A 89 -1.29 -8.76 -10.70
N GLY A 90 -2.07 -8.16 -9.82
CA GLY A 90 -2.33 -8.64 -8.48
C GLY A 90 -3.81 -8.83 -8.23
N ALA A 91 -4.17 -9.84 -7.45
CA ALA A 91 -5.56 -10.00 -7.02
C ALA A 91 -5.62 -10.74 -5.69
N PHE A 92 -6.51 -10.28 -4.81
CA PHE A 92 -6.72 -10.90 -3.51
C PHE A 92 -8.13 -10.64 -2.97
N VAL A 93 -8.53 -11.47 -2.02
CA VAL A 93 -9.80 -11.38 -1.30
C VAL A 93 -9.53 -11.22 0.18
N ILE A 94 -10.21 -10.28 0.80
CA ILE A 94 -10.24 -10.07 2.25
C ILE A 94 -11.55 -10.64 2.78
N ASP A 95 -11.49 -11.60 3.72
CA ASP A 95 -12.62 -12.15 4.44
C ASP A 95 -12.75 -11.45 5.81
N LEU A 96 -13.76 -10.64 5.98
CA LEU A 96 -14.02 -9.91 7.22
C LEU A 96 -14.51 -10.80 8.38
N GLY A 97 -14.63 -12.13 8.12
CA GLY A 97 -15.09 -13.12 9.09
C GLY A 97 -16.62 -13.24 9.18
N GLU A 98 -17.31 -12.14 9.09
CA GLU A 98 -18.77 -12.03 9.08
C GLU A 98 -19.21 -10.89 8.16
N ALA A 99 -20.50 -10.84 7.82
CA ALA A 99 -21.04 -9.73 7.05
C ALA A 99 -21.06 -8.45 7.90
N LYS A 100 -20.41 -7.40 7.39
CA LYS A 100 -20.31 -6.07 8.00
C LYS A 100 -20.85 -5.01 7.05
N GLU A 101 -21.29 -3.90 7.60
CA GLU A 101 -21.58 -2.69 6.84
C GLU A 101 -20.29 -1.92 6.62
N ILE A 102 -19.97 -1.67 5.35
CA ILE A 102 -18.78 -0.92 4.94
C ILE A 102 -19.17 0.28 4.09
N HIS A 103 -18.42 1.37 4.20
CA HIS A 103 -18.62 2.59 3.42
C HIS A 103 -17.45 2.86 2.46
N SER A 104 -16.28 2.34 2.76
CA SER A 104 -15.10 2.55 1.91
C SER A 104 -14.11 1.40 1.97
N VAL A 105 -13.37 1.25 0.88
CA VAL A 105 -12.13 0.48 0.81
C VAL A 105 -11.04 1.33 0.19
N GLU A 106 -9.86 1.33 0.79
CA GLU A 106 -8.69 2.06 0.32
C GLU A 106 -7.48 1.13 0.30
N THR A 107 -6.73 1.18 -0.80
CA THR A 107 -5.47 0.45 -0.98
C THR A 107 -4.36 1.44 -1.22
N ASP A 108 -3.29 1.36 -0.45
CA ASP A 108 -2.18 2.31 -0.55
C ASP A 108 -1.01 1.75 -1.35
N PHE A 109 -0.47 2.55 -2.27
CA PHE A 109 0.55 2.19 -3.24
C PHE A 109 1.81 3.04 -3.08
N LEU A 110 2.97 2.41 -3.32
CA LEU A 110 4.28 3.05 -3.40
C LEU A 110 4.65 3.34 -4.86
N HIS A 111 5.24 4.51 -5.10
CA HIS A 111 5.98 4.83 -6.32
C HIS A 111 7.42 5.18 -5.96
N GLN A 112 8.36 4.47 -6.60
CA GLN A 112 9.80 4.73 -6.48
C GLN A 112 10.48 4.34 -7.79
N ILE A 113 10.55 5.27 -8.73
CA ILE A 113 11.04 5.04 -10.10
C ILE A 113 12.44 4.43 -10.11
N GLY A 114 13.34 4.87 -9.22
CA GLY A 114 14.70 4.35 -9.10
C GLY A 114 14.79 2.87 -8.71
N ALA A 115 13.72 2.30 -8.17
CA ALA A 115 13.60 0.88 -7.83
C ALA A 115 12.63 0.13 -8.77
N TRP A 116 12.23 0.75 -9.90
CA TRP A 116 11.30 0.21 -10.90
C TRP A 116 9.90 -0.04 -10.34
N ILE A 117 9.53 0.68 -9.27
CA ILE A 117 8.23 0.61 -8.61
C ILE A 117 7.36 1.72 -9.17
N LEU A 118 6.31 1.34 -9.86
CA LEU A 118 5.37 2.23 -10.52
C LEU A 118 3.98 2.11 -9.88
N PHE A 119 3.18 3.17 -9.92
CA PHE A 119 1.77 3.02 -9.61
C PHE A 119 1.12 2.07 -10.61
N PRO A 120 0.14 1.25 -10.19
CA PRO A 120 -0.61 0.41 -11.10
C PRO A 120 -1.42 1.27 -12.07
N LEU A 121 -1.85 0.65 -13.17
CA LEU A 121 -2.70 1.31 -14.17
C LEU A 121 -4.15 1.46 -13.69
N LYS A 122 -4.62 0.46 -12.93
CA LYS A 122 -6.03 0.36 -12.55
C LYS A 122 -6.20 -0.47 -11.29
N VAL A 123 -7.17 -0.09 -10.47
CA VAL A 123 -7.66 -0.88 -9.32
C VAL A 123 -9.16 -1.10 -9.47
N VAL A 124 -9.59 -2.35 -9.28
CA VAL A 124 -11.01 -2.73 -9.27
C VAL A 124 -11.37 -3.28 -7.91
N TYR A 125 -12.42 -2.74 -7.32
CA TYR A 125 -13.01 -3.22 -6.08
C TYR A 125 -14.34 -3.90 -6.36
N SER A 126 -14.54 -5.06 -5.73
CA SER A 126 -15.79 -5.81 -5.76
C SER A 126 -16.07 -6.39 -4.37
N TYR A 127 -17.31 -6.70 -4.10
CA TYR A 127 -17.75 -7.24 -2.81
C TYR A 127 -18.70 -8.43 -2.99
N ALA A 128 -18.77 -9.33 -1.98
CA ALA A 128 -19.65 -10.48 -1.97
C ALA A 128 -20.05 -10.86 -0.54
N GLU A 129 -21.23 -11.46 -0.37
CA GLU A 129 -21.65 -12.06 0.91
C GLU A 129 -21.19 -13.52 1.02
N ASP A 130 -21.15 -14.24 -0.09
CA ASP A 130 -20.88 -15.69 -0.15
C ASP A 130 -19.42 -16.05 -0.55
N GLY A 131 -18.64 -15.07 -1.02
CA GLY A 131 -17.28 -15.29 -1.49
C GLY A 131 -17.16 -15.86 -2.90
N GLU A 132 -18.28 -16.03 -3.62
CA GLU A 132 -18.35 -16.59 -4.97
C GLU A 132 -18.92 -15.60 -5.97
N HIS A 133 -20.02 -14.94 -5.65
CA HIS A 133 -20.76 -14.03 -6.53
C HIS A 133 -20.43 -12.58 -6.21
N TYR A 134 -19.37 -12.05 -6.86
CA TYR A 134 -18.89 -10.70 -6.63
C TYR A 134 -19.66 -9.65 -7.42
N THR A 135 -20.17 -8.65 -6.71
CA THR A 135 -20.72 -7.43 -7.28
C THR A 135 -19.61 -6.41 -7.48
N HIS A 136 -19.49 -5.88 -8.70
CA HIS A 136 -18.56 -4.79 -9.00
C HIS A 136 -18.95 -3.54 -8.22
N TRP A 137 -17.97 -2.92 -7.55
CA TRP A 137 -18.19 -1.67 -6.80
C TRP A 137 -17.63 -0.46 -7.56
N ARG A 138 -16.32 -0.50 -7.83
CA ARG A 138 -15.63 0.64 -8.45
C ARG A 138 -14.45 0.18 -9.28
N THR A 139 -14.25 0.84 -10.42
CA THR A 139 -13.00 0.81 -11.17
C THR A 139 -12.35 2.18 -11.10
N ILE A 140 -11.07 2.23 -10.79
CA ILE A 140 -10.29 3.47 -10.67
C ILE A 140 -9.05 3.32 -11.53
N ASP A 141 -8.96 4.12 -12.60
CA ASP A 141 -7.77 4.23 -13.42
C ASP A 141 -6.81 5.24 -12.78
N LEU A 142 -5.53 4.91 -12.76
CA LEU A 142 -4.52 5.79 -12.18
C LEU A 142 -3.73 6.49 -13.28
N PRO A 143 -3.52 7.81 -13.16
CA PRO A 143 -2.66 8.53 -14.08
C PRO A 143 -1.21 8.07 -13.92
N GLU A 144 -0.49 8.06 -15.04
CA GLU A 144 0.94 7.79 -15.05
C GLU A 144 1.70 8.80 -14.20
N GLU A 145 2.66 8.32 -13.42
CA GLU A 145 3.56 9.15 -12.62
C GLU A 145 4.99 8.99 -13.11
N ARG A 146 5.67 10.10 -13.39
CA ARG A 146 7.03 10.13 -13.96
C ARG A 146 8.06 10.81 -13.07
N THR A 147 7.66 11.27 -11.88
CA THR A 147 8.58 11.95 -10.96
C THR A 147 9.62 10.98 -10.40
N GLY A 148 10.83 11.47 -10.17
CA GLY A 148 11.87 10.73 -9.45
C GLY A 148 11.66 10.68 -7.93
N GLU A 149 10.67 11.41 -7.42
CA GLU A 149 10.38 11.44 -5.98
C GLU A 149 9.66 10.16 -5.55
N VAL A 150 9.92 9.73 -4.32
CA VAL A 150 9.13 8.68 -3.67
C VAL A 150 7.75 9.23 -3.35
N LYS A 151 6.70 8.55 -3.81
CA LYS A 151 5.32 8.94 -3.55
C LYS A 151 4.50 7.79 -3.02
N PHE A 152 3.48 8.15 -2.25
CA PHE A 152 2.46 7.24 -1.76
C PHE A 152 1.11 7.68 -2.33
N ARG A 153 0.24 6.72 -2.63
CA ARG A 153 -1.09 7.02 -3.17
C ARG A 153 -2.12 6.04 -2.64
N GLY A 154 -3.01 6.54 -1.80
CA GLY A 154 -4.25 5.84 -1.46
C GLY A 154 -5.21 5.86 -2.64
N VAL A 155 -5.70 4.69 -3.03
CA VAL A 155 -6.76 4.52 -4.04
C VAL A 155 -8.00 4.06 -3.33
N LYS A 156 -9.10 4.83 -3.41
CA LYS A 156 -10.26 4.66 -2.54
C LYS A 156 -11.55 4.54 -3.33
N ALA A 157 -12.35 3.53 -3.01
CA ALA A 157 -13.76 3.46 -3.37
C ALA A 157 -14.61 3.82 -2.15
N GLU A 158 -15.65 4.63 -2.37
CA GLU A 158 -16.59 5.08 -1.34
C GLU A 158 -18.03 4.88 -1.79
N SER A 159 -18.92 4.65 -0.83
CA SER A 159 -20.37 4.63 -0.99
C SER A 159 -21.02 5.52 0.06
N ALA A 160 -22.02 6.31 -0.35
CA ALA A 160 -22.82 7.12 0.57
C ALA A 160 -23.69 6.23 1.49
N GLU A 161 -24.21 5.15 0.93
CA GLU A 161 -24.97 4.14 1.67
C GLU A 161 -24.07 2.98 2.08
N PRO A 162 -24.30 2.37 3.25
CA PRO A 162 -23.53 1.20 3.68
C PRO A 162 -23.74 0.02 2.74
N ILE A 163 -22.65 -0.67 2.44
CA ILE A 163 -22.67 -1.92 1.69
C ILE A 163 -22.50 -3.05 2.69
N LYS A 164 -23.51 -3.92 2.82
CA LYS A 164 -23.41 -5.11 3.65
C LYS A 164 -22.64 -6.19 2.89
N THR A 165 -21.48 -6.58 3.42
CA THR A 165 -20.63 -7.59 2.78
C THR A 165 -19.73 -8.30 3.79
N ARG A 166 -19.33 -9.52 3.46
CA ARG A 166 -18.28 -10.26 4.17
C ARG A 166 -16.95 -10.28 3.42
N TYR A 167 -16.99 -10.31 2.08
CA TYR A 167 -15.81 -10.46 1.25
C TYR A 167 -15.57 -9.22 0.41
N VAL A 168 -14.37 -8.70 0.45
CA VAL A 168 -13.90 -7.60 -0.43
C VAL A 168 -12.81 -8.15 -1.33
N LYS A 169 -13.01 -8.06 -2.65
CA LYS A 169 -12.02 -8.43 -3.66
C LYS A 169 -11.37 -7.18 -4.23
N VAL A 170 -10.05 -7.22 -4.31
CA VAL A 170 -9.22 -6.18 -4.93
C VAL A 170 -8.47 -6.80 -6.10
N GLU A 171 -8.59 -6.19 -7.28
CA GLU A 171 -7.88 -6.58 -8.49
C GLU A 171 -7.08 -5.38 -8.98
N VAL A 172 -5.79 -5.59 -9.20
CA VAL A 172 -4.84 -4.54 -9.57
C VAL A 172 -4.19 -4.87 -10.89
N THR A 173 -4.32 -3.97 -11.87
CA THR A 173 -3.63 -4.08 -13.15
C THR A 173 -2.28 -3.38 -13.04
N GLY A 174 -1.19 -4.14 -13.05
CA GLY A 174 0.18 -3.62 -13.02
C GLY A 174 0.63 -3.08 -14.37
N THR A 175 1.64 -2.23 -14.37
CA THR A 175 2.28 -1.75 -15.61
C THR A 175 3.02 -2.88 -16.33
N LYS A 176 3.43 -3.91 -15.61
CA LYS A 176 4.14 -5.12 -16.03
C LYS A 176 5.57 -4.88 -16.52
N GLU A 177 5.79 -3.96 -17.43
CA GLU A 177 7.11 -3.59 -17.95
C GLU A 177 7.37 -2.09 -17.73
N CYS A 178 8.61 -1.74 -17.51
CA CYS A 178 9.03 -0.35 -17.46
C CYS A 178 8.72 0.32 -18.81
N PRO A 179 7.98 1.43 -18.81
CA PRO A 179 7.56 2.10 -20.05
C PRO A 179 8.74 2.75 -20.79
N THR A 180 8.49 3.17 -22.03
CA THR A 180 9.53 3.68 -22.94
C THR A 180 10.29 4.91 -22.45
N TRP A 181 9.72 5.69 -21.56
CA TRP A 181 10.36 6.86 -20.92
C TRP A 181 11.23 6.50 -19.71
N HIS A 182 11.14 5.25 -19.22
CA HIS A 182 11.87 4.79 -18.05
C HIS A 182 13.25 4.24 -18.47
N TYR A 183 14.31 4.50 -17.71
CA TYR A 183 15.66 4.02 -18.03
C TYR A 183 15.79 2.48 -18.07
N GLY A 184 14.88 1.74 -17.40
CA GLY A 184 14.77 0.29 -17.43
C GLY A 184 13.75 -0.23 -18.45
N VAL A 185 13.50 0.49 -19.55
CA VAL A 185 12.50 0.14 -20.55
C VAL A 185 12.54 -1.34 -20.97
N GLY A 186 11.37 -1.97 -21.01
CA GLY A 186 11.19 -3.37 -21.39
C GLY A 186 11.53 -4.41 -20.31
N HIS A 187 12.10 -4.00 -19.17
CA HIS A 187 12.29 -4.88 -18.02
C HIS A 187 11.04 -4.92 -17.14
N PRO A 188 10.81 -6.02 -16.39
CA PRO A 188 9.69 -6.13 -15.48
C PRO A 188 9.66 -4.98 -14.50
N SER A 189 8.51 -4.31 -14.35
CA SER A 189 8.26 -3.32 -13.33
C SER A 189 7.51 -3.92 -12.16
N TRP A 190 7.53 -3.22 -11.05
CA TRP A 190 6.86 -3.58 -9.81
C TRP A 190 5.69 -2.65 -9.54
N PHE A 191 4.67 -3.14 -8.83
CA PHE A 191 3.85 -2.33 -7.96
C PHE A 191 3.84 -2.90 -6.56
N PHE A 192 3.66 -2.04 -5.57
CA PHE A 192 3.72 -2.38 -4.15
C PHE A 192 2.48 -1.89 -3.43
N ILE A 193 1.95 -2.72 -2.54
CA ILE A 193 0.85 -2.42 -1.63
C ILE A 193 1.34 -2.66 -0.20
N ASP A 194 0.94 -1.83 0.76
CA ASP A 194 1.19 -2.07 2.18
C ASP A 194 -0.08 -2.44 2.94
N GLU A 195 -1.11 -1.63 2.88
CA GLU A 195 -2.29 -1.78 3.72
C GLU A 195 -3.60 -1.64 2.92
N VAL A 196 -4.62 -2.37 3.34
CA VAL A 196 -6.00 -2.22 2.86
C VAL A 196 -6.89 -1.79 4.02
N ILE A 197 -7.44 -0.60 3.91
CA ILE A 197 -8.28 0.01 4.93
C ILE A 197 -9.74 -0.12 4.51
N ILE A 198 -10.56 -0.75 5.36
CA ILE A 198 -12.01 -0.88 5.16
C ILE A 198 -12.72 -0.18 6.32
N LYS A 199 -13.69 0.68 5.99
CA LYS A 199 -14.49 1.44 6.96
C LYS A 199 -15.96 1.33 6.66
#